data_55045267d8b0f4ba0440978485c5ee9b
#
_entry.id   55045267d8b0f4ba0440978485c5ee9b
#
_cell.length_a   1.000
_cell.length_b   1.000
_cell.length_c   1.000
_cell.angle_alpha   90.00
_cell.angle_beta   90.00
_cell.angle_gamma   90.00
#
_symmetry.space_group_name_H-M   'P 1'
#
loop_
_entity.id
_entity.type
_entity.pdbx_description
1 polymer ?
#
loop_
_entity_poly.entity_id
_entity_poly.type
_entity_poly.pdbx_seq_one_letter_code
_entity_poly.pdbx_strand_id
1 'polypeptide(L)'
;EIKKEFYSKYKYNLQIISPKKESQLTSYGALSPIKLKRKNYIVIDIGGGSTEISLVSNKVVQDYISIKLGVVREFNKYRTTKNFNKNIKKSIFNNIKKKLVSNSFFSQLTCSDFTVIANGGTPTTIAAIKIKKKNYNRNLVNGKKLSLSYIKSIHESLMTMDPGERLKLNGMEKGREIVIIYGLFILLSILWVLKKRVLYVSDSGVLEGLVEESNWFLFFHDYIETGVFYDRR
;
A
#
# COMPACT_ATOMS: atom_id res chain seq x y z
N GLU A 1 -1.14 8.00 28.03
CA GLU A 1 -0.47 9.31 27.95
C GLU A 1 -0.98 10.11 26.74
N ILE A 2 -0.71 9.71 25.49
CA ILE A 2 -1.15 10.43 24.26
C ILE A 2 -2.66 10.69 24.22
N LYS A 3 -3.51 9.71 24.58
CA LYS A 3 -4.98 9.89 24.59
C LYS A 3 -5.43 11.00 25.55
N LYS A 4 -4.84 11.06 26.75
CA LYS A 4 -5.16 12.07 27.76
C LYS A 4 -4.71 13.45 27.33
N GLU A 5 -3.51 13.55 26.76
CA GLU A 5 -2.95 14.80 26.23
C GLU A 5 -3.78 15.33 25.06
N PHE A 6 -4.12 14.44 24.11
CA PHE A 6 -4.98 14.79 22.97
C PHE A 6 -6.36 15.29 23.42
N TYR A 7 -7.01 14.58 24.36
CA TYR A 7 -8.30 15.00 24.91
C TYR A 7 -8.20 16.34 25.66
N SER A 8 -7.15 16.52 26.46
CA SER A 8 -6.93 17.79 27.17
C SER A 8 -6.83 18.98 26.23
N LYS A 9 -6.14 18.81 25.10
CA LYS A 9 -5.87 19.87 24.12
C LYS A 9 -7.04 20.13 23.17
N TYR A 10 -7.66 19.06 22.67
CA TYR A 10 -8.62 19.16 21.56
C TYR A 10 -10.07 18.83 21.95
N LYS A 11 -10.31 18.30 23.16
CA LYS A 11 -11.61 17.85 23.67
C LYS A 11 -12.29 16.75 22.84
N TYR A 12 -11.51 16.04 22.00
CA TYR A 12 -11.95 14.88 21.23
C TYR A 12 -11.32 13.61 21.80
N ASN A 13 -12.08 12.51 21.77
CA ASN A 13 -11.57 11.21 22.16
C ASN A 13 -10.78 10.57 21.01
N LEU A 14 -9.50 10.25 21.25
CA LEU A 14 -8.68 9.50 20.31
C LEU A 14 -9.02 8.02 20.41
N GLN A 15 -9.58 7.46 19.33
CA GLN A 15 -9.87 6.03 19.23
C GLN A 15 -8.71 5.31 18.55
N ILE A 16 -8.23 4.24 19.18
CA ILE A 16 -7.25 3.32 18.57
C ILE A 16 -8.05 2.19 17.93
N ILE A 17 -7.93 2.05 16.62
CA ILE A 17 -8.55 0.95 15.88
C ILE A 17 -7.68 -0.30 15.94
N SER A 18 -8.31 -1.48 15.84
CA SER A 18 -7.59 -2.74 15.76
C SER A 18 -6.91 -2.91 14.39
N PRO A 19 -5.83 -3.72 14.29
CA PRO A 19 -5.22 -4.03 12.99
C PRO A 19 -6.21 -4.60 11.96
N LYS A 20 -7.19 -5.38 12.42
CA LYS A 20 -8.28 -5.87 11.56
C LYS A 20 -9.11 -4.72 10.99
N LYS A 21 -9.50 -3.77 11.83
CA LYS A 21 -10.29 -2.60 11.42
C LYS A 21 -9.50 -1.72 10.47
N GLU A 22 -8.21 -1.48 10.77
CA GLU A 22 -7.31 -0.73 9.90
C GLU A 22 -7.18 -1.38 8.51
N SER A 23 -6.96 -2.70 8.47
CA SER A 23 -6.91 -3.47 7.23
C SER A 23 -8.20 -3.38 6.41
N GLN A 24 -9.37 -3.44 7.06
CA GLN A 24 -10.67 -3.27 6.41
C GLN A 24 -10.81 -1.88 5.80
N LEU A 25 -10.58 -0.84 6.59
CA LEU A 25 -10.70 0.55 6.14
C LEU A 25 -9.71 0.86 5.01
N THR A 26 -8.45 0.45 5.17
CA THR A 26 -7.44 0.61 4.11
C THR A 26 -7.87 -0.07 2.82
N SER A 27 -8.43 -1.28 2.92
CA SER A 27 -8.89 -2.03 1.74
C SER A 27 -10.07 -1.35 1.05
N TYR A 28 -11.04 -0.86 1.80
CA TYR A 28 -12.20 -0.14 1.24
C TYR A 28 -11.75 1.14 0.56
N GLY A 29 -10.93 1.95 1.24
CA GLY A 29 -10.39 3.18 0.66
C GLY A 29 -9.52 2.91 -0.57
N ALA A 30 -8.63 1.92 -0.51
CA ALA A 30 -7.76 1.60 -1.65
C ALA A 30 -8.53 1.12 -2.88
N LEU A 31 -9.68 0.49 -2.71
CA LEU A 31 -10.52 0.00 -3.80
C LEU A 31 -11.47 1.07 -4.36
N SER A 32 -11.83 2.09 -3.58
CA SER A 32 -12.81 3.09 -3.94
C SER A 32 -12.50 3.82 -5.28
N PRO A 33 -11.26 4.28 -5.56
CA PRO A 33 -10.94 4.93 -6.84
C PRO A 33 -10.68 3.94 -7.99
N ILE A 34 -10.74 2.63 -7.74
CA ILE A 34 -10.36 1.60 -8.72
C ILE A 34 -11.58 1.17 -9.52
N LYS A 35 -11.62 1.58 -10.79
CA LYS A 35 -12.74 1.27 -11.72
C LYS A 35 -12.70 -0.15 -12.31
N LEU A 36 -11.91 -1.06 -11.75
CA LEU A 36 -11.81 -2.43 -12.25
C LEU A 36 -12.94 -3.29 -11.68
N LYS A 37 -13.75 -3.88 -12.57
CA LYS A 37 -14.81 -4.83 -12.18
C LYS A 37 -14.20 -6.23 -12.00
N ARG A 38 -13.59 -6.49 -10.85
CA ARG A 38 -13.05 -7.80 -10.45
C ARG A 38 -13.70 -8.24 -9.15
N LYS A 39 -13.77 -9.55 -8.92
CA LYS A 39 -14.33 -10.08 -7.67
C LYS A 39 -13.28 -10.14 -6.56
N ASN A 40 -12.02 -10.46 -6.91
CA ASN A 40 -10.97 -10.73 -5.95
C ASN A 40 -9.80 -9.77 -6.12
N TYR A 41 -9.34 -9.22 -5.00
CA TYR A 41 -8.19 -8.32 -4.92
C TYR A 41 -7.23 -8.75 -3.81
N ILE A 42 -5.96 -8.48 -4.00
CA ILE A 42 -4.97 -8.37 -2.94
C ILE A 42 -4.64 -6.89 -2.80
N VAL A 43 -4.92 -6.33 -1.64
CA VAL A 43 -4.55 -4.95 -1.28
C VAL A 43 -3.27 -5.00 -0.47
N ILE A 44 -2.25 -4.26 -0.89
CA ILE A 44 -0.94 -4.17 -0.23
C ILE A 44 -0.77 -2.74 0.22
N ASP A 45 -0.55 -2.51 1.51
CA ASP A 45 -0.17 -1.21 2.08
C ASP A 45 1.23 -1.29 2.65
N ILE A 46 2.16 -0.52 2.09
CA ILE A 46 3.57 -0.50 2.51
C ILE A 46 3.82 0.74 3.35
N GLY A 47 3.81 0.55 4.67
CA GLY A 47 4.08 1.57 5.65
C GLY A 47 5.55 1.71 6.03
N GLY A 48 5.82 2.59 7.01
CA GLY A 48 7.17 2.81 7.54
C GLY A 48 7.68 1.65 8.40
N GLY A 49 6.83 1.05 9.22
CA GLY A 49 7.16 0.00 10.20
C GLY A 49 6.71 -1.39 9.80
N SER A 50 5.61 -1.49 9.08
CA SER A 50 4.96 -2.74 8.68
C SER A 50 4.46 -2.68 7.25
N THR A 51 4.01 -3.81 6.75
CA THR A 51 3.29 -3.96 5.48
C THR A 51 2.06 -4.80 5.77
N GLU A 52 0.91 -4.27 5.43
CA GLU A 52 -0.38 -4.92 5.54
C GLU A 52 -0.76 -5.48 4.17
N ILE A 53 -1.28 -6.73 4.18
CA ILE A 53 -1.75 -7.39 2.95
C ILE A 53 -3.11 -8.00 3.25
N SER A 54 -4.11 -7.64 2.46
CA SER A 54 -5.48 -8.08 2.63
C SER A 54 -5.98 -8.82 1.39
N LEU A 55 -6.61 -9.97 1.59
CA LEU A 55 -7.40 -10.66 0.58
C LEU A 55 -8.83 -10.14 0.63
N VAL A 56 -9.28 -9.54 -0.45
CA VAL A 56 -10.63 -8.99 -0.58
C VAL A 56 -11.39 -9.74 -1.64
N SER A 57 -12.56 -10.25 -1.30
CA SER A 57 -13.49 -10.90 -2.23
C SER A 57 -14.88 -10.28 -2.10
N ASN A 58 -15.51 -9.95 -3.24
CA ASN A 58 -16.81 -9.30 -3.27
C ASN A 58 -16.92 -8.08 -2.31
N LYS A 59 -15.89 -7.24 -2.30
CA LYS A 59 -15.73 -6.06 -1.41
C LYS A 59 -15.61 -6.37 0.08
N VAL A 60 -15.48 -7.63 0.49
CA VAL A 60 -15.30 -8.02 1.90
C VAL A 60 -13.88 -8.53 2.10
N VAL A 61 -13.21 -8.06 3.16
CA VAL A 61 -11.90 -8.57 3.57
C VAL A 61 -12.09 -9.97 4.14
N GLN A 62 -11.60 -10.96 3.43
CA GLN A 62 -11.68 -12.38 3.80
C GLN A 62 -10.59 -12.77 4.78
N ASP A 63 -9.37 -12.27 4.52
CA ASP A 63 -8.21 -12.54 5.35
C ASP A 63 -7.21 -11.39 5.24
N TYR A 64 -6.35 -11.23 6.24
CA TYR A 64 -5.34 -10.18 6.25
C TYR A 64 -4.13 -10.60 7.07
N ILE A 65 -3.00 -9.97 6.78
CA ILE A 65 -1.77 -10.10 7.53
C ILE A 65 -1.09 -8.74 7.67
N SER A 66 -0.50 -8.48 8.86
CA SER A 66 0.45 -7.41 9.08
C SER A 66 1.83 -8.01 9.35
N ILE A 67 2.79 -7.66 8.52
CA ILE A 67 4.16 -8.15 8.61
C ILE A 67 5.05 -6.99 9.11
N LYS A 68 5.91 -7.25 10.11
CA LYS A 68 6.92 -6.28 10.58
C LYS A 68 8.00 -6.06 9.50
N LEU A 69 7.59 -5.45 8.40
CA LEU A 69 8.36 -5.20 7.19
C LEU A 69 7.93 -3.85 6.62
N GLY A 70 8.67 -2.79 6.90
CA GLY A 70 8.35 -1.43 6.47
C GLY A 70 9.59 -0.69 5.98
N VAL A 71 9.38 0.38 5.21
CA VAL A 71 10.47 1.09 4.50
C VAL A 71 11.48 1.71 5.44
N VAL A 72 11.03 2.30 6.56
CA VAL A 72 11.91 2.90 7.58
C VAL A 72 12.61 1.81 8.39
N ARG A 73 11.89 0.73 8.72
CA ARG A 73 12.46 -0.41 9.44
C ARG A 73 13.61 -1.05 8.66
N GLU A 74 13.42 -1.31 7.38
CA GLU A 74 14.46 -1.93 6.55
C GLU A 74 15.61 -0.93 6.27
N PHE A 75 15.32 0.36 6.08
CA PHE A 75 16.35 1.38 6.01
C PHE A 75 17.22 1.41 7.28
N ASN A 76 16.63 1.43 8.46
CA ASN A 76 17.38 1.45 9.74
C ASN A 76 18.24 0.21 9.94
N LYS A 77 17.83 -0.94 9.39
CA LYS A 77 18.60 -2.18 9.45
C LYS A 77 19.86 -2.15 8.59
N TYR A 78 19.76 -1.61 7.37
CA TYR A 78 20.88 -1.66 6.41
C TYR A 78 21.61 -0.32 6.28
N ARG A 79 20.95 0.80 6.53
CA ARG A 79 21.45 2.18 6.47
C ARG A 79 22.19 2.54 5.18
N THR A 80 21.88 1.86 4.09
CA THR A 80 22.51 2.07 2.78
C THR A 80 21.61 2.94 1.93
N THR A 81 22.14 4.04 1.42
CA THR A 81 21.40 4.98 0.55
C THR A 81 21.89 4.97 -0.89
N LYS A 82 23.10 4.49 -1.14
CA LYS A 82 23.73 4.31 -2.45
C LYS A 82 24.70 3.12 -2.44
N ASN A 83 25.25 2.79 -3.58
CA ASN A 83 26.24 1.68 -3.70
C ASN A 83 25.71 0.32 -3.27
N PHE A 84 24.50 0.01 -3.68
CA PHE A 84 23.88 -1.31 -3.45
C PHE A 84 24.61 -2.38 -4.27
N ASN A 85 25.69 -2.93 -3.73
CA ASN A 85 26.40 -4.03 -4.37
C ASN A 85 25.56 -5.32 -4.40
N LYS A 86 26.01 -6.31 -5.17
CA LYS A 86 25.28 -7.59 -5.37
C LYS A 86 24.96 -8.30 -4.05
N ASN A 87 25.89 -8.28 -3.09
CA ASN A 87 25.72 -8.97 -1.80
C ASN A 87 24.66 -8.29 -0.94
N ILE A 88 24.66 -6.95 -0.85
CA ILE A 88 23.65 -6.16 -0.12
C ILE A 88 22.27 -6.39 -0.74
N LYS A 89 22.14 -6.29 -2.08
CA LYS A 89 20.88 -6.55 -2.79
C LYS A 89 20.33 -7.95 -2.48
N LYS A 90 21.18 -8.96 -2.56
CA LYS A 90 20.82 -10.37 -2.27
C LYS A 90 20.42 -10.55 -0.80
N SER A 91 21.13 -9.93 0.14
CA SER A 91 20.82 -9.99 1.57
C SER A 91 19.46 -9.38 1.87
N ILE A 92 19.17 -8.17 1.36
CA ILE A 92 17.88 -7.50 1.56
C ILE A 92 16.75 -8.36 1.00
N PHE A 93 16.87 -8.78 -0.27
CA PHE A 93 15.85 -9.57 -0.95
C PHE A 93 15.57 -10.89 -0.23
N ASN A 94 16.61 -11.64 0.16
CA ASN A 94 16.46 -12.93 0.84
C ASN A 94 15.81 -12.78 2.23
N ASN A 95 16.17 -11.74 2.99
CA ASN A 95 15.56 -11.46 4.29
C ASN A 95 14.06 -11.15 4.15
N ILE A 96 13.68 -10.32 3.19
CA ILE A 96 12.28 -9.99 2.93
C ILE A 96 11.53 -11.24 2.48
N LYS A 97 12.08 -11.95 1.49
CA LYS A 97 11.49 -13.20 0.96
C LYS A 97 11.25 -14.23 2.08
N LYS A 98 12.22 -14.43 2.98
CA LYS A 98 12.09 -15.36 4.10
C LYS A 98 10.88 -14.99 4.98
N LYS A 99 10.72 -13.71 5.33
CA LYS A 99 9.58 -13.22 6.13
C LYS A 99 8.23 -13.45 5.43
N LEU A 100 8.18 -13.33 4.09
CA LEU A 100 6.96 -13.52 3.33
C LEU A 100 6.61 -15.02 3.22
N VAL A 101 7.56 -15.85 2.78
CA VAL A 101 7.33 -17.27 2.49
C VAL A 101 7.05 -18.09 3.76
N SER A 102 7.61 -17.68 4.92
CA SER A 102 7.33 -18.34 6.20
C SER A 102 5.92 -18.13 6.73
N ASN A 103 5.11 -17.29 6.06
CA ASN A 103 3.76 -16.98 6.51
C ASN A 103 2.71 -17.78 5.75
N SER A 104 1.82 -18.46 6.49
CA SER A 104 0.75 -19.32 5.96
C SER A 104 -0.24 -18.57 5.05
N PHE A 105 -0.41 -17.26 5.23
CA PHE A 105 -1.25 -16.43 4.36
C PHE A 105 -0.91 -16.61 2.89
N PHE A 106 0.39 -16.61 2.53
CA PHE A 106 0.80 -16.75 1.13
C PHE A 106 0.62 -18.17 0.57
N SER A 107 0.71 -19.20 1.41
CA SER A 107 0.49 -20.59 0.97
C SER A 107 -0.98 -20.86 0.63
N GLN A 108 -1.90 -20.13 1.27
CA GLN A 108 -3.34 -20.26 1.03
C GLN A 108 -3.82 -19.51 -0.23
N LEU A 109 -3.00 -18.58 -0.76
CA LEU A 109 -3.33 -17.83 -1.98
C LEU A 109 -3.09 -18.62 -3.28
N THR A 110 -2.97 -19.95 -3.18
CA THR A 110 -2.76 -20.82 -4.33
C THR A 110 -3.96 -20.79 -5.27
N CYS A 111 -3.75 -20.37 -6.52
CA CYS A 111 -4.66 -20.52 -7.67
C CYS A 111 -5.82 -19.53 -7.83
N SER A 112 -6.01 -18.53 -7.01
CA SER A 112 -7.09 -17.57 -7.26
C SER A 112 -6.69 -16.47 -8.24
N ASP A 113 -7.57 -16.19 -9.22
CA ASP A 113 -7.43 -15.00 -10.07
C ASP A 113 -7.77 -13.76 -9.24
N PHE A 114 -6.73 -13.01 -8.87
CA PHE A 114 -6.88 -11.75 -8.15
C PHE A 114 -6.05 -10.63 -8.79
N THR A 115 -6.53 -9.42 -8.62
CA THR A 115 -5.85 -8.19 -9.02
C THR A 115 -5.12 -7.60 -7.83
N VAL A 116 -3.87 -7.18 -8.03
CA VAL A 116 -3.07 -6.53 -6.98
C VAL A 116 -3.29 -5.03 -7.03
N ILE A 117 -3.69 -4.47 -5.88
CA ILE A 117 -3.73 -3.03 -5.62
C ILE A 117 -2.64 -2.72 -4.60
N ALA A 118 -1.80 -1.74 -4.90
CA ALA A 118 -0.75 -1.30 -3.99
C ALA A 118 -1.01 0.13 -3.54
N ASN A 119 -1.04 0.32 -2.22
CA ASN A 119 -1.22 1.58 -1.52
C ASN A 119 0.05 1.97 -0.74
N GLY A 120 0.06 3.18 -0.23
CA GLY A 120 1.18 3.73 0.55
C GLY A 120 2.20 4.48 -0.31
N GLY A 121 3.20 5.03 0.37
CA GLY A 121 4.13 5.98 -0.24
C GLY A 121 5.00 5.42 -1.37
N THR A 122 5.35 4.14 -1.34
CA THR A 122 6.20 3.55 -2.37
C THR A 122 5.49 3.44 -3.72
N PRO A 123 4.34 2.77 -3.86
CA PRO A 123 3.68 2.65 -5.15
C PRO A 123 3.21 3.99 -5.72
N THR A 124 2.74 4.91 -4.86
CA THR A 124 2.30 6.24 -5.29
C THR A 124 3.46 7.08 -5.83
N THR A 125 4.62 7.05 -5.18
CA THR A 125 5.83 7.76 -5.65
C THR A 125 6.30 7.22 -7.01
N ILE A 126 6.41 5.91 -7.20
CA ILE A 126 6.85 5.37 -8.50
C ILE A 126 5.82 5.57 -9.62
N ALA A 127 4.53 5.64 -9.27
CA ALA A 127 3.49 6.05 -10.22
C ALA A 127 3.62 7.52 -10.61
N ALA A 128 3.88 8.41 -9.64
CA ALA A 128 4.13 9.83 -9.87
C ALA A 128 5.36 10.06 -10.75
N ILE A 129 6.47 9.36 -10.48
CA ILE A 129 7.68 9.40 -11.34
C ILE A 129 7.36 8.94 -12.76
N LYS A 130 6.56 7.87 -12.93
CA LYS A 130 6.11 7.40 -14.25
C LYS A 130 5.28 8.44 -15.00
N ILE A 131 4.47 9.22 -14.28
CA ILE A 131 3.62 10.27 -14.85
C ILE A 131 4.45 11.49 -15.27
N LYS A 132 5.61 11.74 -14.64
CA LYS A 132 6.56 12.83 -14.95
C LYS A 132 6.00 14.25 -14.80
N LYS A 133 4.86 14.45 -14.12
CA LYS A 133 4.35 15.79 -13.86
C LYS A 133 5.08 16.45 -12.70
N LYS A 134 5.34 17.77 -12.81
CA LYS A 134 6.00 18.55 -11.77
C LYS A 134 5.17 18.56 -10.47
N ASN A 135 3.87 18.74 -10.60
CA ASN A 135 2.96 18.75 -9.46
C ASN A 135 2.30 17.37 -9.32
N TYR A 136 2.28 16.87 -8.10
CA TYR A 136 1.59 15.63 -7.76
C TYR A 136 0.09 15.73 -8.09
N ASN A 137 -0.46 14.68 -8.68
CA ASN A 137 -1.87 14.63 -9.03
C ASN A 137 -2.44 13.26 -8.68
N ARG A 138 -3.19 13.20 -7.59
CA ARG A 138 -3.83 12.00 -7.06
C ARG A 138 -4.71 11.29 -8.09
N ASN A 139 -5.46 12.03 -8.89
CA ASN A 139 -6.36 11.45 -9.89
C ASN A 139 -5.62 10.71 -11.01
N LEU A 140 -4.38 11.11 -11.31
CA LEU A 140 -3.54 10.43 -12.29
C LEU A 140 -2.79 9.23 -11.69
N VAL A 141 -2.58 9.22 -10.38
CA VAL A 141 -1.92 8.15 -9.63
C VAL A 141 -2.91 7.01 -9.38
N ASN A 142 -4.14 7.34 -8.96
CA ASN A 142 -5.20 6.36 -8.73
C ASN A 142 -5.50 5.55 -9.98
N GLY A 143 -5.51 4.24 -9.86
CA GLY A 143 -5.71 3.31 -10.96
C GLY A 143 -4.52 3.17 -11.91
N LYS A 144 -3.37 3.82 -11.64
CA LYS A 144 -2.19 3.70 -12.50
C LYS A 144 -1.68 2.28 -12.52
N LYS A 145 -1.62 1.70 -13.70
CA LYS A 145 -1.06 0.36 -13.94
C LYS A 145 0.46 0.42 -13.96
N LEU A 146 1.10 -0.43 -13.15
CA LEU A 146 2.55 -0.63 -13.10
C LEU A 146 2.88 -2.08 -13.45
N SER A 147 3.74 -2.28 -14.45
CA SER A 147 4.26 -3.60 -14.79
C SER A 147 5.46 -3.95 -13.91
N LEU A 148 5.68 -5.22 -13.66
CA LEU A 148 6.87 -5.72 -12.95
C LEU A 148 8.17 -5.29 -13.64
N SER A 149 8.18 -5.24 -14.97
CA SER A 149 9.34 -4.77 -15.74
C SER A 149 9.66 -3.32 -15.45
N TYR A 150 8.65 -2.44 -15.43
CA TYR A 150 8.83 -1.03 -15.07
C TYR A 150 9.33 -0.87 -13.62
N ILE A 151 8.71 -1.61 -12.66
CA ILE A 151 9.11 -1.54 -11.25
C ILE A 151 10.57 -1.99 -11.06
N LYS A 152 11.01 -3.04 -11.77
CA LYS A 152 12.40 -3.48 -11.76
C LYS A 152 13.34 -2.42 -12.36
N SER A 153 13.01 -1.87 -13.52
CA SER A 153 13.83 -0.85 -14.19
C SER A 153 13.99 0.41 -13.33
N ILE A 154 12.92 0.93 -12.76
CA ILE A 154 13.01 2.11 -11.89
C ILE A 154 13.77 1.80 -10.60
N HIS A 155 13.65 0.61 -10.03
CA HIS A 155 14.42 0.19 -8.86
C HIS A 155 15.93 0.19 -9.15
N GLU A 156 16.35 -0.42 -10.25
CA GLU A 156 17.77 -0.42 -10.64
C GLU A 156 18.27 0.99 -10.89
N SER A 157 17.51 1.83 -11.59
CA SER A 157 17.87 3.24 -11.84
C SER A 157 18.01 4.02 -10.53
N LEU A 158 17.05 3.90 -9.60
CA LEU A 158 17.13 4.62 -8.33
C LEU A 158 18.30 4.14 -7.44
N MET A 159 18.71 2.88 -7.53
CA MET A 159 19.85 2.36 -6.78
C MET A 159 21.20 2.93 -7.25
N THR A 160 21.31 3.39 -8.48
CA THR A 160 22.53 4.06 -8.99
C THR A 160 22.62 5.54 -8.60
N MET A 161 21.50 6.16 -8.27
CA MET A 161 21.40 7.56 -7.86
C MET A 161 21.71 7.74 -6.38
N ASP A 162 22.25 8.86 -5.99
CA ASP A 162 22.26 9.29 -4.59
C ASP A 162 20.92 9.91 -4.18
N PRO A 163 20.67 10.15 -2.88
CA PRO A 163 19.40 10.74 -2.43
C PRO A 163 19.11 12.12 -3.04
N GLY A 164 20.13 12.95 -3.22
CA GLY A 164 19.97 14.29 -3.84
C GLY A 164 19.55 14.21 -5.30
N GLU A 165 20.09 13.25 -6.06
CA GLU A 165 19.70 12.98 -7.44
C GLU A 165 18.26 12.45 -7.52
N ARG A 166 17.88 11.54 -6.62
CA ARG A 166 16.49 11.02 -6.54
C ARG A 166 15.50 12.13 -6.26
N LEU A 167 15.84 13.07 -5.35
CA LEU A 167 14.96 14.17 -4.98
C LEU A 167 14.66 15.12 -6.16
N LYS A 168 15.53 15.17 -7.17
CA LYS A 168 15.31 15.97 -8.40
C LYS A 168 14.30 15.33 -9.37
N LEU A 169 13.91 14.09 -9.15
CA LEU A 169 12.95 13.41 -10.02
C LEU A 169 11.53 13.99 -9.80
N ASN A 170 10.87 14.36 -10.89
CA ASN A 170 9.46 14.75 -10.84
C ASN A 170 8.62 13.60 -10.24
N GLY A 171 7.90 13.87 -9.17
CA GLY A 171 7.10 12.88 -8.46
C GLY A 171 7.77 12.29 -7.21
N MET A 172 9.06 12.60 -6.95
CA MET A 172 9.72 12.24 -5.71
C MET A 172 9.38 13.26 -4.61
N GLU A 173 8.82 12.82 -3.52
CA GLU A 173 8.53 13.66 -2.35
C GLU A 173 9.73 13.66 -1.39
N LYS A 174 9.97 14.82 -0.76
CA LYS A 174 11.03 14.99 0.25
C LYS A 174 10.87 13.99 1.40
N GLY A 175 11.95 13.34 1.77
CA GLY A 175 12.03 12.28 2.78
C GLY A 175 11.84 10.87 2.21
N ARG A 176 11.20 10.72 1.04
CA ARG A 176 11.04 9.41 0.39
C ARG A 176 12.27 8.97 -0.40
N GLU A 177 13.10 9.91 -0.88
CA GLU A 177 14.32 9.64 -1.62
C GLU A 177 15.30 8.72 -0.89
N ILE A 178 15.21 8.71 0.45
CA ILE A 178 16.07 7.87 1.29
C ILE A 178 15.55 6.44 1.36
N VAL A 179 14.23 6.27 1.55
CA VAL A 179 13.62 4.97 1.89
C VAL A 179 12.98 4.24 0.71
N ILE A 180 12.79 4.91 -0.44
CA ILE A 180 12.07 4.38 -1.61
C ILE A 180 12.67 3.05 -2.12
N ILE A 181 13.99 2.90 -2.05
CA ILE A 181 14.68 1.68 -2.47
C ILE A 181 14.19 0.46 -1.68
N TYR A 182 14.05 0.63 -0.36
CA TYR A 182 13.56 -0.44 0.51
C TYR A 182 12.10 -0.78 0.25
N GLY A 183 11.27 0.23 -0.01
CA GLY A 183 9.89 0.02 -0.43
C GLY A 183 9.80 -0.78 -1.74
N LEU A 184 10.68 -0.51 -2.68
CA LEU A 184 10.76 -1.28 -3.94
C LEU A 184 11.27 -2.71 -3.73
N PHE A 185 12.23 -2.96 -2.83
CA PHE A 185 12.59 -4.33 -2.45
C PHE A 185 11.40 -5.08 -1.86
N ILE A 186 10.62 -4.45 -0.96
CA ILE A 186 9.42 -5.04 -0.37
C ILE A 186 8.39 -5.36 -1.47
N LEU A 187 8.04 -4.37 -2.29
CA LEU A 187 7.04 -4.51 -3.35
C LEU A 187 7.41 -5.61 -4.37
N LEU A 188 8.67 -5.61 -4.83
CA LEU A 188 9.17 -6.63 -5.77
C LEU A 188 9.14 -8.03 -5.16
N SER A 189 9.49 -8.16 -3.86
CA SER A 189 9.45 -9.45 -3.16
C SER A 189 8.02 -9.98 -3.01
N ILE A 190 7.05 -9.10 -2.70
CA ILE A 190 5.64 -9.47 -2.62
C ILE A 190 5.13 -9.92 -3.99
N LEU A 191 5.39 -9.15 -5.06
CA LEU A 191 4.99 -9.51 -6.41
C LEU A 191 5.62 -10.85 -6.86
N TRP A 192 6.85 -11.13 -6.43
CA TRP A 192 7.51 -12.40 -6.69
C TRP A 192 6.80 -13.57 -6.00
N VAL A 193 6.45 -13.43 -4.70
CA VAL A 193 5.72 -14.46 -3.94
C VAL A 193 4.33 -14.69 -4.53
N LEU A 194 3.62 -13.62 -4.87
CA LEU A 194 2.28 -13.68 -5.47
C LEU A 194 2.30 -14.12 -6.95
N LYS A 195 3.48 -14.29 -7.56
CA LYS A 195 3.65 -14.59 -8.99
C LYS A 195 2.91 -13.61 -9.91
N LYS A 196 2.81 -12.33 -9.52
CA LYS A 196 2.10 -11.30 -10.27
C LYS A 196 3.08 -10.41 -11.05
N ARG A 197 2.66 -10.02 -12.26
CA ARG A 197 3.47 -9.20 -13.18
C ARG A 197 2.95 -7.77 -13.34
N VAL A 198 1.82 -7.48 -12.73
CA VAL A 198 1.13 -6.20 -12.83
C VAL A 198 0.46 -5.89 -11.50
N LEU A 199 0.47 -4.61 -11.13
CA LEU A 199 -0.35 -4.06 -10.05
C LEU A 199 -1.01 -2.76 -10.50
N TYR A 200 -1.99 -2.31 -9.73
CA TYR A 200 -2.61 -0.99 -9.85
C TYR A 200 -2.35 -0.21 -8.58
N VAL A 201 -2.14 1.09 -8.71
CA VAL A 201 -1.81 1.97 -7.59
C VAL A 201 -3.06 2.63 -7.06
N SER A 202 -3.19 2.70 -5.75
CA SER A 202 -4.17 3.54 -5.07
C SER A 202 -3.46 4.53 -4.14
N ASP A 203 -3.95 5.76 -4.13
CA ASP A 203 -3.54 6.82 -3.20
C ASP A 203 -4.68 7.12 -2.20
N SER A 204 -5.52 6.14 -1.97
CA SER A 204 -6.63 6.19 -1.02
C SER A 204 -6.45 5.09 0.01
N GLY A 205 -6.72 5.40 1.28
CA GLY A 205 -6.44 4.50 2.39
C GLY A 205 -7.50 4.56 3.49
N VAL A 206 -7.05 4.54 4.74
CA VAL A 206 -7.93 4.50 5.93
C VAL A 206 -8.97 5.61 5.94
N LEU A 207 -8.61 6.83 5.56
CA LEU A 207 -9.53 7.98 5.60
C LEU A 207 -10.68 7.81 4.61
N GLU A 208 -10.36 7.44 3.36
CA GLU A 208 -11.38 7.17 2.35
C GLU A 208 -12.21 5.95 2.72
N GLY A 209 -11.59 4.95 3.36
CA GLY A 209 -12.29 3.77 3.86
C GLY A 209 -13.30 4.09 4.96
N LEU A 210 -13.01 5.07 5.82
CA LEU A 210 -13.98 5.56 6.81
C LEU A 210 -15.19 6.21 6.14
N VAL A 211 -14.97 6.98 5.08
CA VAL A 211 -16.07 7.59 4.30
C VAL A 211 -16.90 6.52 3.60
N GLU A 212 -16.26 5.54 2.97
CA GLU A 212 -16.94 4.41 2.33
C GLU A 212 -17.78 3.62 3.34
N GLU A 213 -17.22 3.33 4.51
CA GLU A 213 -17.93 2.59 5.57
C GLU A 213 -19.11 3.38 6.12
N SER A 214 -18.99 4.69 6.32
CA SER A 214 -20.09 5.55 6.78
C SER A 214 -21.21 5.64 5.74
N ASN A 215 -20.88 5.69 4.45
CA ASN A 215 -21.87 5.64 3.37
C ASN A 215 -22.63 4.31 3.36
N TRP A 216 -21.93 3.18 3.63
CA TRP A 216 -22.59 1.88 3.81
C TRP A 216 -23.53 1.86 5.02
N PHE A 217 -23.09 2.43 6.15
CA PHE A 217 -23.91 2.49 7.37
C PHE A 217 -25.16 3.33 7.15
N LEU A 218 -25.06 4.49 6.53
CA LEU A 218 -26.20 5.34 6.20
C LEU A 218 -27.16 4.64 5.21
N PHE A 219 -26.61 3.95 4.21
CA PHE A 219 -27.41 3.17 3.28
C PHE A 219 -28.21 2.03 3.95
N PHE A 220 -27.58 1.31 4.90
CA PHE A 220 -28.27 0.27 5.66
C PHE A 220 -29.27 0.84 6.66
N HIS A 221 -28.99 1.99 7.27
CA HIS A 221 -29.90 2.67 8.19
C HIS A 221 -31.18 3.12 7.47
N ASP A 222 -31.03 3.75 6.32
CA ASP A 222 -32.16 4.15 5.47
C ASP A 222 -32.97 2.93 5.00
N TYR A 223 -32.32 1.81 4.69
CA TYR A 223 -32.98 0.57 4.29
C TYR A 223 -33.80 -0.04 5.45
N ILE A 224 -33.24 -0.04 6.67
CA ILE A 224 -33.95 -0.57 7.85
C ILE A 224 -35.14 0.31 8.20
N GLU A 225 -35.02 1.64 8.06
CA GLU A 225 -36.11 2.57 8.38
C GLU A 225 -37.15 2.69 7.27
N THR A 226 -36.75 2.64 6.01
CA THR A 226 -37.65 2.92 4.87
C THR A 226 -38.05 1.69 4.05
N GLY A 227 -37.30 0.58 4.15
CA GLY A 227 -37.51 -0.62 3.31
C GLY A 227 -37.23 -0.42 1.82
N VAL A 228 -36.68 0.73 1.41
CA VAL A 228 -36.46 1.09 0.01
C VAL A 228 -34.98 1.08 -0.36
N PHE A 229 -34.61 0.29 -1.37
CA PHE A 229 -33.30 0.31 -1.98
C PHE A 229 -33.18 1.52 -2.92
N TYR A 230 -32.43 2.56 -2.55
CA TYR A 230 -32.02 3.59 -3.50
C TYR A 230 -30.71 3.15 -4.17
N ASP A 231 -30.79 2.67 -5.42
CA ASP A 231 -29.62 2.52 -6.29
C ASP A 231 -29.15 3.92 -6.72
N ARG A 232 -28.20 4.50 -6.00
CA ARG A 232 -27.51 5.69 -6.46
C ARG A 232 -26.36 5.25 -7.37
N ARG A 233 -26.65 5.21 -8.66
CA ARG A 233 -25.63 5.07 -9.72
C ARG A 233 -24.79 6.33 -9.88
#